data_d339db77b50b1eb23831fa1fff2fd779
#
_entry.id   d339db77b50b1eb23831fa1fff2fd779
#
_cell.length_a   1.000
_cell.length_b   1.000
_cell.length_c   1.000
_cell.angle_alpha   90.00
_cell.angle_beta   90.00
_cell.angle_gamma   90.00
#
_symmetry.space_group_name_H-M   'P 1'
#
loop_
_entity.id
_entity.type
_entity.pdbx_description
1 polymer ?
#
loop_
_entity_poly.entity_id
_entity_poly.type
_entity_poly.pdbx_seq_one_letter_code
_entity_poly.pdbx_strand_id
1 'polypeptide(L)'
;MENFVYDGRHLMIDALSLDTEKLCKPNFAVSFLEEVIESIDMTMILPPITVKFPHSTCEMSRILQKLEEEGLQASKTAKQIKTDLKNRKEESYGYSTFVMIAESHLSIHTFPELNYISFDCYSCKYFDTDVVKILLQKFFITITY
;
A
#
# COMPACT_ATOMS: atom_id res chain seq x y z
N MET A 1 -23.37 -5.68 -33.96
CA MET A 1 -22.74 -5.15 -32.76
C MET A 1 -22.59 -6.31 -31.80
N GLU A 2 -21.37 -6.80 -31.66
CA GLU A 2 -21.08 -7.77 -30.61
C GLU A 2 -21.31 -7.08 -29.26
N ASN A 3 -22.06 -7.74 -28.38
CA ASN A 3 -22.27 -7.25 -27.03
C ASN A 3 -20.90 -7.24 -26.30
N PHE A 4 -20.32 -6.08 -26.12
CA PHE A 4 -19.15 -5.93 -25.30
C PHE A 4 -19.52 -6.24 -23.85
N VAL A 5 -19.05 -7.36 -23.36
CA VAL A 5 -19.21 -7.71 -21.95
C VAL A 5 -17.97 -7.24 -21.20
N TYR A 6 -18.13 -6.19 -20.43
CA TYR A 6 -17.09 -5.76 -19.50
C TYR A 6 -17.00 -6.75 -18.34
N ASP A 7 -15.85 -7.37 -18.18
CA ASP A 7 -15.60 -8.38 -17.14
C ASP A 7 -14.49 -7.96 -16.18
N GLY A 8 -14.24 -6.66 -16.09
CA GLY A 8 -13.21 -6.08 -15.24
C GLY A 8 -13.56 -6.15 -13.76
N ARG A 9 -12.51 -6.11 -12.92
CA ARG A 9 -12.62 -6.11 -11.46
C ARG A 9 -11.72 -5.07 -10.85
N HIS A 10 -12.14 -4.56 -9.71
CA HIS A 10 -11.36 -3.68 -8.86
C HIS A 10 -11.29 -4.27 -7.46
N LEU A 11 -10.11 -4.70 -7.06
CA LEU A 11 -9.83 -5.24 -5.73
C LEU A 11 -9.08 -4.20 -4.91
N MET A 12 -9.65 -3.84 -3.77
CA MET A 12 -9.01 -2.97 -2.79
C MET A 12 -8.86 -3.75 -1.48
N ILE A 13 -7.66 -3.75 -0.92
CA ILE A 13 -7.37 -4.45 0.35
C ILE A 13 -6.66 -3.49 1.28
N ASP A 14 -7.21 -3.34 2.46
CA ASP A 14 -6.57 -2.71 3.60
C ASP A 14 -6.22 -3.79 4.62
N ALA A 15 -4.98 -3.85 5.04
CA ALA A 15 -4.49 -4.92 5.91
C ALA A 15 -3.46 -4.43 6.93
N LEU A 16 -3.36 -5.16 8.03
CA LEU A 16 -2.27 -5.00 8.99
C LEU A 16 -1.18 -6.03 8.67
N SER A 17 0.06 -5.59 8.61
CA SER A 17 1.22 -6.46 8.44
C SER A 17 1.81 -6.83 9.80
N LEU A 18 2.18 -8.09 9.95
CA LEU A 18 2.91 -8.57 11.13
C LEU A 18 4.42 -8.34 11.02
N ASP A 19 4.90 -7.91 9.87
CA ASP A 19 6.32 -7.69 9.59
C ASP A 19 6.55 -6.26 9.10
N THR A 20 6.83 -5.38 10.05
CA THR A 20 7.06 -3.95 9.77
C THR A 20 8.28 -3.71 8.87
N GLU A 21 9.29 -4.58 8.92
CA GLU A 21 10.48 -4.43 8.10
C GLU A 21 10.16 -4.43 6.59
N LYS A 22 9.25 -5.30 6.18
CA LYS A 22 8.80 -5.39 4.78
C LYS A 22 8.09 -4.13 4.30
N LEU A 23 7.49 -3.39 5.23
CA LEU A 23 6.81 -2.13 4.93
C LEU A 23 7.78 -0.97 4.65
N CYS A 24 9.07 -1.17 4.93
CA CYS A 24 10.12 -0.19 4.69
C CYS A 24 11.02 -0.55 3.50
N LYS A 25 10.86 -1.73 2.93
CA LYS A 25 11.70 -2.25 1.84
C LYS A 25 10.91 -2.39 0.55
N PRO A 26 11.02 -1.43 -0.38
CA PRO A 26 10.25 -1.44 -1.64
C PRO A 26 10.44 -2.68 -2.51
N ASN A 27 11.58 -3.36 -2.40
CA ASN A 27 11.84 -4.58 -3.18
C ASN A 27 10.82 -5.70 -2.92
N PHE A 28 10.27 -5.79 -1.71
CA PHE A 28 9.18 -6.74 -1.41
C PHE A 28 7.92 -6.41 -2.18
N ALA A 29 7.57 -5.12 -2.27
CA ALA A 29 6.41 -4.68 -3.03
C ALA A 29 6.60 -4.92 -4.53
N VAL A 30 7.77 -4.60 -5.06
CA VAL A 30 8.07 -4.83 -6.48
C VAL A 30 7.92 -6.31 -6.82
N SER A 31 8.53 -7.19 -6.03
CA SER A 31 8.43 -8.65 -6.23
C SER A 31 6.99 -9.14 -6.10
N PHE A 32 6.25 -8.62 -5.13
CA PHE A 32 4.83 -8.92 -4.94
C PHE A 32 3.99 -8.51 -6.17
N LEU A 33 4.16 -7.27 -6.64
CA LEU A 33 3.40 -6.76 -7.78
C LEU A 33 3.72 -7.54 -9.06
N GLU A 34 4.98 -7.88 -9.28
CA GLU A 34 5.40 -8.70 -10.42
C GLU A 34 4.75 -10.09 -10.39
N GLU A 35 4.72 -10.73 -9.22
CA GLU A 35 4.09 -12.05 -9.07
C GLU A 35 2.57 -11.98 -9.23
N VAL A 36 1.93 -10.92 -8.75
CA VAL A 36 0.49 -10.69 -8.99
C VAL A 36 0.21 -10.54 -10.48
N ILE A 37 0.98 -9.72 -11.18
CA ILE A 37 0.81 -9.48 -12.62
C ILE A 37 0.92 -10.79 -13.40
N GLU A 38 1.90 -11.62 -13.08
CA GLU A 38 2.07 -12.93 -13.69
C GLU A 38 0.89 -13.85 -13.38
N SER A 39 0.44 -13.88 -12.12
CA SER A 39 -0.66 -14.74 -11.67
C SER A 39 -2.01 -14.39 -12.28
N ILE A 40 -2.24 -13.13 -12.61
CA ILE A 40 -3.49 -12.68 -13.27
C ILE A 40 -3.35 -12.61 -14.80
N ASP A 41 -2.24 -13.11 -15.34
CA ASP A 41 -1.96 -13.16 -16.78
C ASP A 41 -2.08 -11.78 -17.46
N MET A 42 -1.41 -10.78 -16.89
CA MET A 42 -1.37 -9.43 -17.43
C MET A 42 0.05 -9.08 -17.89
N THR A 43 0.16 -8.03 -18.68
CA THR A 43 1.44 -7.56 -19.22
C THR A 43 1.80 -6.20 -18.64
N MET A 44 2.97 -6.10 -18.02
CA MET A 44 3.53 -4.83 -17.53
C MET A 44 3.89 -3.94 -18.72
N ILE A 45 3.42 -2.69 -18.70
CA ILE A 45 3.74 -1.71 -19.75
C ILE A 45 5.01 -0.93 -19.41
N LEU A 46 5.16 -0.56 -18.15
CA LEU A 46 6.30 0.20 -17.65
C LEU A 46 6.82 -0.46 -16.38
N PRO A 47 8.13 -0.31 -16.08
CA PRO A 47 8.66 -0.76 -14.80
C PRO A 47 7.91 -0.10 -13.63
N PRO A 48 7.80 -0.78 -12.47
CA PRO A 48 7.20 -0.19 -11.28
C PRO A 48 7.87 1.12 -10.88
N ILE A 49 7.06 2.08 -10.46
CA ILE A 49 7.53 3.36 -9.94
C ILE A 49 7.35 3.34 -8.43
N THR A 50 8.43 3.59 -7.69
CA THR A 50 8.42 3.63 -6.24
C THR A 50 8.87 4.98 -5.73
N VAL A 51 8.13 5.50 -4.75
CA VAL A 51 8.50 6.70 -4.00
C VAL A 51 8.49 6.37 -2.52
N LYS A 52 9.57 6.67 -1.83
CA LYS A 52 9.66 6.60 -0.37
C LYS A 52 9.19 7.91 0.24
N PHE A 53 8.50 7.80 1.34
CA PHE A 53 8.03 8.95 2.10
C PHE A 53 8.73 9.02 3.45
N PRO A 54 9.33 10.17 3.80
CA PRO A 54 10.03 10.34 5.07
C PRO A 54 9.16 10.09 6.29
N HIS A 55 7.88 10.28 6.14
CA HIS A 55 6.80 9.94 7.06
C HIS A 55 5.53 10.13 6.26
N SER A 56 4.43 9.62 6.71
CA SER A 56 3.11 9.95 6.17
C SER A 56 2.80 11.44 6.48
N THR A 57 3.59 12.28 5.84
CA THR A 57 3.89 13.61 6.30
C THR A 57 2.74 14.58 6.21
N CYS A 58 1.91 14.42 5.21
CA CYS A 58 0.82 15.39 5.04
C CYS A 58 -0.41 15.01 5.84
N GLU A 59 -0.84 13.77 5.72
CA GLU A 59 -2.08 13.33 6.37
C GLU A 59 -1.94 13.16 7.88
N MET A 60 -0.90 12.48 8.33
CA MET A 60 -0.71 12.23 9.76
C MET A 60 -0.42 13.54 10.51
N SER A 61 0.39 14.42 9.94
CA SER A 61 0.64 15.73 10.53
C SER A 61 -0.64 16.59 10.59
N ARG A 62 -1.47 16.54 9.56
CA ARG A 62 -2.77 17.21 9.55
C ARG A 62 -3.74 16.64 10.58
N ILE A 63 -3.80 15.32 10.70
CA ILE A 63 -4.63 14.65 11.69
C ILE A 63 -4.19 15.02 13.10
N LEU A 64 -2.89 14.96 13.37
CA LEU A 64 -2.34 15.34 14.68
C LEU A 64 -2.59 16.82 15.00
N GLN A 65 -2.42 17.70 14.02
CA GLN A 65 -2.71 19.13 14.17
C GLN A 65 -4.20 19.37 14.47
N LYS A 66 -5.08 18.71 13.74
CA LYS A 66 -6.52 18.78 13.95
C LYS A 66 -6.92 18.30 15.34
N LEU A 67 -6.36 17.19 15.80
CA LEU A 67 -6.58 16.67 17.14
C LEU A 67 -6.13 17.65 18.23
N GLU A 68 -5.01 18.33 18.01
CA GLU A 68 -4.51 19.37 18.92
C GLU A 68 -5.43 20.60 18.95
N GLU A 69 -5.90 21.06 17.78
CA GLU A 69 -6.81 22.21 17.64
C GLU A 69 -8.19 21.94 18.27
N GLU A 70 -8.67 20.72 18.22
CA GLU A 70 -9.95 20.31 18.80
C GLU A 70 -9.88 20.08 20.33
N GLY A 71 -8.72 20.38 20.96
CA GLY A 71 -8.53 20.21 22.40
C GLY A 71 -8.57 18.77 22.87
N LEU A 72 -8.64 17.83 21.94
CA LEU A 72 -8.31 16.45 22.20
C LEU A 72 -6.81 16.48 22.48
N GLN A 73 -6.44 16.69 23.74
CA GLN A 73 -5.08 16.41 24.17
C GLN A 73 -4.81 14.97 23.79
N ALA A 74 -4.46 14.78 22.54
CA ALA A 74 -3.70 13.64 22.18
C ALA A 74 -2.43 13.79 23.01
N SER A 75 -2.55 13.55 24.26
CA SER A 75 -1.58 13.16 25.27
C SER A 75 -0.11 13.21 24.79
N LYS A 76 0.78 13.04 25.64
CA LYS A 76 2.21 12.72 25.39
C LYS A 76 2.42 11.86 24.12
N THR A 77 1.45 11.03 23.74
CA THR A 77 1.49 10.13 22.59
C THR A 77 1.58 10.87 21.25
N ALA A 78 0.83 11.93 21.02
CA ALA A 78 0.92 12.67 19.75
C ALA A 78 2.22 13.47 19.63
N LYS A 79 2.69 14.05 20.71
CA LYS A 79 4.01 14.72 20.75
C LYS A 79 5.13 13.71 20.53
N GLN A 80 5.03 12.54 21.14
CA GLN A 80 6.00 11.46 20.98
C GLN A 80 6.04 10.97 19.53
N ILE A 81 4.88 10.74 18.93
CA ILE A 81 4.78 10.34 17.52
C ILE A 81 5.39 11.39 16.60
N LYS A 82 5.10 12.68 16.81
CA LYS A 82 5.70 13.77 16.03
C LYS A 82 7.25 13.79 16.14
N THR A 83 7.76 13.60 17.33
CA THR A 83 9.22 13.57 17.58
C THR A 83 9.83 12.34 16.93
N ASP A 84 9.21 11.19 17.08
CA ASP A 84 9.68 9.94 16.49
C ASP A 84 9.66 10.00 14.95
N LEU A 85 8.63 10.61 14.37
CA LEU A 85 8.54 10.83 12.93
C LEU A 85 9.64 11.76 12.40
N LYS A 86 9.97 12.83 13.13
CA LYS A 86 11.07 13.76 12.75
C LYS A 86 12.43 13.11 12.78
N ASN A 87 12.64 12.17 13.69
CA ASN A 87 13.93 11.50 13.91
C ASN A 87 14.08 10.20 13.12
N ARG A 88 13.08 9.85 12.32
CA ARG A 88 13.11 8.62 11.54
C ARG A 88 14.19 8.64 10.47
N LYS A 89 14.89 7.52 10.35
CA LYS A 89 15.85 7.30 9.28
C LYS A 89 15.15 6.84 8.01
N GLU A 90 15.74 7.10 6.86
CA GLU A 90 15.22 6.73 5.55
C GLU A 90 14.90 5.22 5.43
N GLU A 91 15.69 4.36 6.09
CA GLU A 91 15.45 2.92 6.12
C GLU A 91 14.11 2.53 6.76
N SER A 92 13.53 3.42 7.56
CA SER A 92 12.24 3.20 8.22
C SER A 92 11.06 3.88 7.53
N TYR A 93 11.29 4.52 6.37
CA TYR A 93 10.22 5.19 5.63
C TYR A 93 9.30 4.18 4.95
N GLY A 94 8.01 4.48 4.97
CA GLY A 94 7.05 3.84 4.10
C GLY A 94 7.26 4.23 2.64
N TYR A 95 6.58 3.54 1.76
CA TYR A 95 6.67 3.79 0.32
C TYR A 95 5.32 3.59 -0.36
N SER A 96 5.23 4.16 -1.55
CA SER A 96 4.17 3.85 -2.50
C SER A 96 4.80 3.31 -3.77
N THR A 97 4.27 2.21 -4.26
CA THR A 97 4.69 1.62 -5.53
C THR A 97 3.48 1.48 -6.45
N PHE A 98 3.65 1.93 -7.67
CA PHE A 98 2.64 1.90 -8.70
C PHE A 98 3.19 1.20 -9.94
N VAL A 99 2.37 0.36 -10.56
CA VAL A 99 2.69 -0.26 -11.84
C VAL A 99 1.51 -0.18 -12.79
N MET A 100 1.79 0.25 -14.00
CA MET A 100 0.83 0.26 -15.09
C MET A 100 0.95 -1.03 -15.88
N ILE A 101 -0.17 -1.70 -16.03
CA ILE A 101 -0.31 -2.88 -16.88
C ILE A 101 -1.29 -2.57 -18.02
N ALA A 102 -1.34 -3.41 -19.04
CA ALA A 102 -2.18 -3.15 -20.21
C ALA A 102 -3.64 -2.87 -19.80
N GLU A 103 -4.06 -1.60 -19.96
CA GLU A 103 -5.39 -1.07 -19.63
C GLU A 103 -5.79 -1.22 -18.15
N SER A 104 -4.81 -1.37 -17.24
CA SER A 104 -5.04 -1.65 -15.84
C SER A 104 -3.89 -1.13 -14.98
N HIS A 105 -4.00 -1.26 -13.67
CA HIS A 105 -2.94 -0.82 -12.76
C HIS A 105 -2.98 -1.58 -11.44
N LEU A 106 -1.83 -1.58 -10.75
CA LEU A 106 -1.70 -1.99 -9.37
C LEU A 106 -0.97 -0.91 -8.58
N SER A 107 -1.37 -0.74 -7.35
CA SER A 107 -0.67 0.15 -6.42
C SER A 107 -0.63 -0.43 -5.01
N ILE A 108 0.42 -0.10 -4.28
CA ILE A 108 0.57 -0.47 -2.89
C ILE A 108 1.16 0.72 -2.12
N HIS A 109 0.59 0.97 -0.96
CA HIS A 109 1.04 2.00 -0.03
C HIS A 109 1.33 1.35 1.32
N THR A 110 2.46 1.66 1.91
CA THR A 110 2.84 1.14 3.21
C THR A 110 2.95 2.24 4.25
N PHE A 111 2.52 1.95 5.45
CA PHE A 111 2.54 2.84 6.60
C PHE A 111 3.18 2.09 7.78
N PRO A 112 4.53 2.01 7.83
CA PRO A 112 5.22 1.24 8.86
C PRO A 112 4.86 1.64 10.28
N GLU A 113 4.62 2.93 10.51
CA GLU A 113 4.21 3.47 11.80
C GLU A 113 2.87 2.95 12.30
N LEU A 114 2.02 2.47 11.39
CA LEU A 114 0.71 1.91 11.68
C LEU A 114 0.65 0.40 11.44
N ASN A 115 1.75 -0.22 11.05
CA ASN A 115 1.78 -1.62 10.57
C ASN A 115 0.74 -1.89 9.46
N TYR A 116 0.49 -0.90 8.62
CA TYR A 116 -0.64 -0.88 7.71
C TYR A 116 -0.20 -0.87 6.26
N ILE A 117 -0.97 -1.57 5.44
CA ILE A 117 -0.82 -1.66 3.99
C ILE A 117 -2.16 -1.34 3.34
N SER A 118 -2.14 -0.55 2.26
CA SER A 118 -3.25 -0.38 1.36
C SER A 118 -2.84 -0.84 -0.03
N PHE A 119 -3.62 -1.75 -0.61
CA PHE A 119 -3.36 -2.33 -1.91
C PHE A 119 -4.57 -2.17 -2.82
N ASP A 120 -4.29 -1.87 -4.08
CA ASP A 120 -5.31 -1.65 -5.10
C ASP A 120 -4.89 -2.38 -6.39
N CYS A 121 -5.81 -3.15 -6.95
CA CYS A 121 -5.62 -3.84 -8.22
C CYS A 121 -6.85 -3.65 -9.09
N TYR A 122 -6.71 -2.89 -10.15
CA TYR A 122 -7.74 -2.76 -11.19
C TYR A 122 -7.32 -3.52 -12.43
N SER A 123 -8.19 -4.38 -12.93
CA SER A 123 -8.00 -5.07 -14.20
C SER A 123 -9.22 -4.92 -15.09
N CYS A 124 -8.99 -4.63 -16.37
CA CYS A 124 -10.04 -4.57 -17.38
C CYS A 124 -10.63 -5.94 -17.73
N LYS A 125 -9.97 -7.02 -17.34
CA LYS A 125 -10.46 -8.40 -17.47
C LYS A 125 -10.60 -9.09 -16.12
N TYR A 126 -11.37 -10.18 -16.12
CA TYR A 126 -11.53 -11.03 -14.95
C TYR A 126 -10.17 -11.52 -14.41
N PHE A 127 -10.04 -11.54 -13.11
CA PHE A 127 -8.95 -12.19 -12.39
C PHE A 127 -9.46 -12.78 -11.06
N ASP A 128 -8.78 -13.81 -10.59
CA ASP A 128 -9.11 -14.44 -9.31
C ASP A 128 -8.58 -13.58 -8.14
N THR A 129 -9.49 -12.95 -7.43
CA THR A 129 -9.15 -12.10 -6.28
C THR A 129 -8.56 -12.87 -5.10
N ASP A 130 -8.90 -14.15 -4.95
CA ASP A 130 -8.38 -14.99 -3.88
C ASP A 130 -6.89 -15.27 -4.06
N VAL A 131 -6.45 -15.46 -5.30
CA VAL A 131 -5.02 -15.62 -5.61
C VAL A 131 -4.24 -14.38 -5.18
N VAL A 132 -4.75 -13.20 -5.48
CA VAL A 132 -4.11 -11.93 -5.09
C VAL A 132 -4.04 -11.78 -3.57
N LYS A 133 -5.10 -12.12 -2.87
CA LYS A 133 -5.13 -12.09 -1.40
C LYS A 133 -4.11 -13.04 -0.77
N ILE A 134 -4.00 -14.25 -1.31
CA ILE A 134 -3.03 -15.24 -0.84
C ILE A 134 -1.60 -14.73 -1.05
N LEU A 135 -1.30 -14.13 -2.18
CA LEU A 135 0.01 -13.54 -2.47
C LEU A 135 0.34 -12.39 -1.51
N LEU A 136 -0.64 -11.52 -1.23
CA LEU A 136 -0.44 -10.43 -0.27
C LEU A 136 -0.10 -10.97 1.12
N GLN A 137 -0.81 -11.99 1.58
CA GLN A 137 -0.54 -12.66 2.86
C GLN A 137 0.85 -13.30 2.88
N LYS A 138 1.24 -13.95 1.80
CA LYS A 138 2.55 -14.59 1.67
C LYS A 138 3.71 -13.57 1.75
N PHE A 139 3.59 -12.46 1.03
CA PHE A 139 4.66 -11.47 0.94
C PHE A 139 4.77 -10.58 2.18
N PHE A 140 3.66 -10.20 2.77
CA PHE A 140 3.62 -9.19 3.83
C PHE A 140 3.15 -9.71 5.18
N ILE A 141 2.83 -10.98 5.29
CA ILE A 141 2.33 -11.60 6.53
C ILE A 141 1.20 -10.74 7.09
N THR A 142 0.14 -10.57 6.31
CA THR A 142 -0.97 -9.70 6.66
C THR A 142 -2.06 -10.42 7.43
N ILE A 143 -2.73 -9.66 8.30
CA ILE A 143 -4.03 -10.01 8.85
C ILE A 143 -5.05 -9.09 8.18
N THR A 144 -6.00 -9.67 7.47
CA THR A 144 -7.13 -8.93 6.90
C THR A 144 -8.35 -9.09 7.79
N TYR A 145 -9.02 -8.00 8.02
CA TYR A 145 -10.31 -7.98 8.71
C TYR A 145 -11.45 -7.95 7.71
#